data_58a97776ef87f646c28671d6b71b5820
#
_entry.id   58a97776ef87f646c28671d6b71b5820
#
_cell.length_a   1.000
_cell.length_b   1.000
_cell.length_c   1.000
_cell.angle_alpha   90.00
_cell.angle_beta   90.00
_cell.angle_gamma   90.00
#
_symmetry.space_group_name_H-M   'P 1'
#
loop_
_entity.id
_entity.type
_entity.pdbx_description
1 polymer ?
#
loop_
_entity_poly.entity_id
_entity_poly.type
_entity_poly.pdbx_seq_one_letter_code
_entity_poly.pdbx_strand_id
1 'polypeptide(L)'
;MRSTLTRGAATALLPTLGMLVLAGCGGGDSGGGSSTPSPSAPASTPTSTLPTTSATPGSPNTSSPSNTADPSGEQADVTIDVTVANGKVNPSGATIKVKAGQTVLVKVISDADDELHIHGYDKELELSPGKPASVKFTANMKGTFEVETHKSGKLVVKLVVS
;
A
#
# COMPACT_ATOMS: atom_id res chain seq x y z
N MET A 1 48.03 29.94 10.35
CA MET A 1 46.91 30.87 10.10
C MET A 1 45.71 30.40 10.88
N ARG A 2 45.23 31.21 11.80
CA ARG A 2 44.19 30.83 12.78
C ARG A 2 42.82 31.21 12.20
N SER A 3 41.89 30.27 12.09
CA SER A 3 40.52 30.57 11.72
C SER A 3 39.61 30.48 12.96
N THR A 4 38.90 31.53 13.20
CA THR A 4 38.04 31.82 14.33
C THR A 4 36.68 31.14 14.21
N LEU A 5 36.26 30.44 15.28
CA LEU A 5 34.89 29.95 15.47
C LEU A 5 33.95 31.13 15.75
N THR A 6 32.88 31.22 15.01
CA THR A 6 31.74 32.09 15.36
C THR A 6 30.57 31.21 15.88
N ARG A 7 30.28 31.34 17.16
CA ARG A 7 29.10 30.76 17.82
C ARG A 7 27.91 31.68 17.56
N GLY A 8 26.90 31.17 16.84
CA GLY A 8 25.60 31.80 16.71
C GLY A 8 24.65 31.26 17.77
N ALA A 9 24.14 32.14 18.63
CA ALA A 9 23.13 31.84 19.61
C ALA A 9 21.74 31.76 18.95
N ALA A 10 21.03 30.67 19.12
CA ALA A 10 19.65 30.54 18.68
C ALA A 10 18.71 30.84 19.83
N THR A 11 17.90 31.85 19.65
CA THR A 11 16.85 32.30 20.57
C THR A 11 15.62 31.43 20.38
N ALA A 12 15.19 30.77 21.43
CA ALA A 12 13.93 30.03 21.48
C ALA A 12 12.74 30.99 21.62
N LEU A 13 11.79 30.93 20.72
CA LEU A 13 10.44 31.49 20.90
C LEU A 13 9.44 30.34 21.03
N LEU A 14 8.83 30.27 22.19
CA LEU A 14 7.62 29.49 22.47
C LEU A 14 6.40 30.29 21.99
N PRO A 15 5.43 29.69 21.32
CA PRO A 15 4.08 30.21 21.28
C PRO A 15 3.13 29.34 22.12
N THR A 16 2.38 30.08 22.88
CA THR A 16 1.31 29.81 23.80
C THR A 16 0.18 28.91 23.27
N LEU A 17 -0.25 28.09 24.18
CA LEU A 17 -1.49 27.36 24.36
C LEU A 17 -2.75 28.13 23.91
N GLY A 18 -3.51 27.58 22.98
CA GLY A 18 -4.85 28.00 22.62
C GLY A 18 -5.83 26.84 22.78
N MET A 19 -6.50 26.81 23.95
CA MET A 19 -7.55 25.87 24.32
C MET A 19 -8.89 26.41 23.76
N LEU A 20 -9.53 25.71 22.82
CA LEU A 20 -10.91 26.00 22.44
C LEU A 20 -11.77 24.76 22.65
N VAL A 21 -12.56 24.81 23.71
CA VAL A 21 -13.61 23.84 24.06
C VAL A 21 -14.89 24.31 23.37
N LEU A 22 -15.48 23.48 22.53
CA LEU A 22 -16.88 23.65 22.10
C LEU A 22 -17.63 22.36 22.40
N ALA A 23 -18.40 22.43 23.50
CA ALA A 23 -19.46 21.49 23.77
C ALA A 23 -20.68 21.86 22.93
N GLY A 24 -21.24 20.88 22.21
CA GLY A 24 -22.49 20.97 21.48
C GLY A 24 -23.31 19.70 21.70
N CYS A 25 -24.19 19.72 22.70
CA CYS A 25 -25.30 18.80 22.87
C CYS A 25 -26.46 19.15 21.92
N GLY A 26 -27.11 18.12 21.36
CA GLY A 26 -28.41 18.13 20.72
C GLY A 26 -28.62 16.78 20.08
N GLY A 27 -29.47 15.89 20.46
CA GLY A 27 -30.80 15.93 21.07
C GLY A 27 -31.91 15.78 20.05
N GLY A 28 -32.66 14.64 20.09
CA GLY A 28 -33.92 14.44 19.40
C GLY A 28 -33.85 13.53 18.17
N ASP A 29 -34.77 12.70 17.85
CA ASP A 29 -35.93 12.07 18.45
C ASP A 29 -36.49 11.08 17.43
N SER A 30 -37.01 9.98 17.92
CA SER A 30 -38.09 9.11 17.51
C SER A 30 -38.70 9.15 16.10
N GLY A 31 -38.96 7.92 15.60
CA GLY A 31 -39.97 7.60 14.60
C GLY A 31 -39.58 6.35 13.82
N GLY A 32 -39.98 5.16 14.06
CA GLY A 32 -41.31 4.61 14.21
C GLY A 32 -41.90 4.32 12.82
N GLY A 33 -41.80 3.03 12.31
CA GLY A 33 -42.45 2.65 11.05
C GLY A 33 -42.20 1.20 10.67
N SER A 34 -42.92 0.29 11.32
CA SER A 34 -43.16 -1.08 10.84
C SER A 34 -43.94 -1.04 9.53
N SER A 35 -43.55 -1.88 8.59
CA SER A 35 -44.48 -2.53 7.67
C SER A 35 -43.76 -3.62 6.86
N THR A 36 -43.94 -4.89 7.24
CA THR A 36 -44.01 -6.02 6.34
C THR A 36 -45.35 -5.99 5.63
N PRO A 37 -45.53 -6.46 4.38
CA PRO A 37 -45.67 -7.88 4.13
C PRO A 37 -45.03 -8.40 2.81
N SER A 38 -44.65 -9.65 2.83
CA SER A 38 -44.61 -10.61 1.72
C SER A 38 -46.05 -10.92 1.29
N PRO A 39 -46.41 -11.57 0.17
CA PRO A 39 -45.67 -12.46 -0.72
C PRO A 39 -46.00 -12.31 -2.22
N SER A 40 -45.35 -13.02 -3.09
CA SER A 40 -45.93 -13.83 -4.18
C SER A 40 -44.92 -14.11 -5.28
N ALA A 41 -44.55 -15.34 -5.41
CA ALA A 41 -44.08 -15.92 -6.68
C ALA A 41 -45.27 -16.07 -7.64
N PRO A 42 -45.08 -16.16 -8.95
CA PRO A 42 -45.02 -17.46 -9.55
C PRO A 42 -43.98 -17.70 -10.63
N ALA A 43 -43.69 -18.95 -10.81
CA ALA A 43 -42.91 -19.60 -11.82
C ALA A 43 -43.24 -19.19 -13.26
N SER A 44 -42.23 -19.15 -14.08
CA SER A 44 -42.32 -19.45 -15.50
C SER A 44 -40.96 -19.91 -16.01
N THR A 45 -40.84 -21.21 -16.20
CA THR A 45 -39.89 -21.81 -17.16
C THR A 45 -40.39 -21.56 -18.57
N PRO A 46 -39.48 -21.33 -19.54
CA PRO A 46 -39.43 -22.19 -20.71
C PRO A 46 -38.01 -22.63 -21.06
N THR A 47 -37.88 -23.87 -21.19
CA THR A 47 -37.17 -24.79 -22.08
C THR A 47 -36.52 -24.22 -23.34
N SER A 48 -35.29 -24.79 -23.59
CA SER A 48 -34.61 -25.01 -24.89
C SER A 48 -33.95 -23.78 -25.53
N THR A 49 -32.71 -23.88 -25.85
CA THR A 49 -31.98 -24.72 -26.81
C THR A 49 -30.46 -24.50 -26.65
N LEU A 50 -29.70 -25.59 -26.65
CA LEU A 50 -28.26 -25.54 -26.87
C LEU A 50 -27.95 -25.12 -28.32
N PRO A 51 -26.84 -24.43 -28.52
CA PRO A 51 -25.89 -24.84 -29.50
C PRO A 51 -24.54 -25.19 -28.84
N THR A 52 -24.15 -26.42 -29.08
CA THR A 52 -22.79 -26.94 -28.89
C THR A 52 -21.83 -26.13 -29.75
N THR A 53 -20.99 -25.31 -29.12
CA THR A 53 -19.75 -24.90 -29.75
C THR A 53 -18.60 -25.29 -28.81
N SER A 54 -17.76 -26.20 -29.31
CA SER A 54 -16.51 -26.57 -28.69
C SER A 54 -15.64 -25.32 -28.48
N ALA A 55 -15.53 -24.88 -27.24
CA ALA A 55 -14.48 -23.95 -26.82
C ALA A 55 -13.38 -24.78 -26.17
N THR A 56 -12.24 -24.85 -26.83
CA THR A 56 -10.96 -25.26 -26.30
C THR A 56 -10.73 -24.69 -24.92
N PRO A 57 -10.36 -25.48 -23.91
CA PRO A 57 -10.01 -24.93 -22.61
C PRO A 57 -8.75 -24.09 -22.75
N GLY A 58 -8.94 -22.79 -22.63
CA GLY A 58 -7.83 -21.85 -22.48
C GLY A 58 -7.08 -22.21 -21.19
N SER A 59 -5.81 -22.50 -21.36
CA SER A 59 -4.83 -22.69 -20.29
C SER A 59 -5.00 -21.59 -19.23
N PRO A 60 -5.08 -21.92 -17.94
CA PRO A 60 -4.98 -20.90 -16.91
C PRO A 60 -3.62 -20.24 -17.04
N ASN A 61 -3.64 -18.95 -17.33
CA ASN A 61 -2.44 -18.12 -17.35
C ASN A 61 -1.92 -18.04 -15.89
N THR A 62 -1.20 -19.07 -15.49
CA THR A 62 -0.40 -19.06 -14.28
C THR A 62 0.71 -18.06 -14.53
N SER A 63 0.50 -16.81 -14.13
CA SER A 63 1.58 -15.84 -14.03
C SER A 63 2.56 -16.38 -13.01
N SER A 64 3.46 -17.25 -13.47
CA SER A 64 4.67 -17.62 -12.74
C SER A 64 5.42 -16.31 -12.47
N PRO A 65 5.80 -16.00 -11.23
CA PRO A 65 6.66 -14.87 -11.00
C PRO A 65 7.92 -15.08 -11.84
N SER A 66 8.09 -14.26 -12.86
CA SER A 66 9.31 -14.23 -13.64
C SER A 66 10.43 -13.87 -12.68
N ASN A 67 11.26 -14.87 -12.38
CA ASN A 67 12.51 -14.67 -11.68
C ASN A 67 13.48 -13.98 -12.66
N THR A 68 13.19 -12.69 -12.92
CA THR A 68 14.08 -11.84 -13.71
C THR A 68 15.28 -11.57 -12.81
N ALA A 69 16.41 -12.16 -13.16
CA ALA A 69 17.67 -11.88 -12.47
C ALA A 69 17.92 -10.37 -12.57
N ASP A 70 17.95 -9.72 -11.40
CA ASP A 70 18.25 -8.31 -11.29
C ASP A 70 19.70 -8.06 -11.72
N PRO A 71 19.95 -7.17 -12.69
CA PRO A 71 21.31 -6.83 -13.12
C PRO A 71 22.18 -6.22 -12.02
N SER A 72 21.59 -5.75 -10.90
CA SER A 72 22.33 -5.26 -9.73
C SER A 72 22.92 -6.37 -8.86
N GLY A 73 22.67 -7.66 -9.17
CA GLY A 73 23.18 -8.81 -8.40
C GLY A 73 22.47 -9.04 -7.07
N GLU A 74 21.47 -8.28 -6.72
CA GLU A 74 20.67 -8.48 -5.52
C GLU A 74 19.60 -9.54 -5.74
N GLN A 75 19.94 -10.79 -5.51
CA GLN A 75 18.95 -11.88 -5.59
C GLN A 75 18.00 -11.81 -4.40
N ALA A 76 16.71 -11.92 -4.68
CA ALA A 76 15.64 -12.05 -3.70
C ALA A 76 14.57 -13.03 -4.22
N ASP A 77 13.81 -13.63 -3.30
CA ASP A 77 12.72 -14.53 -3.67
C ASP A 77 11.53 -13.76 -4.26
N VAL A 78 11.34 -12.52 -3.81
CA VAL A 78 10.30 -11.62 -4.28
C VAL A 78 10.91 -10.24 -4.53
N THR A 79 10.74 -9.71 -5.74
CA THR A 79 11.15 -8.35 -6.09
C THR A 79 9.91 -7.50 -6.35
N ILE A 80 9.89 -6.30 -5.80
CA ILE A 80 8.80 -5.32 -5.95
C ILE A 80 9.41 -4.05 -6.56
N ASP A 81 9.08 -3.78 -7.80
CA ASP A 81 9.50 -2.56 -8.49
C ASP A 81 8.44 -1.48 -8.27
N VAL A 82 8.85 -0.35 -7.70
CA VAL A 82 7.99 0.77 -7.34
C VAL A 82 8.42 2.01 -8.11
N THR A 83 7.43 2.68 -8.69
CA THR A 83 7.61 4.00 -9.29
C THR A 83 6.74 5.02 -8.57
N VAL A 84 7.35 6.10 -8.11
CA VAL A 84 6.66 7.28 -7.58
C VAL A 84 6.84 8.39 -8.60
N ALA A 85 5.75 8.83 -9.22
CA ALA A 85 5.82 9.87 -10.25
C ALA A 85 4.52 10.67 -10.34
N ASN A 86 4.64 11.98 -10.48
CA ASN A 86 3.51 12.91 -10.61
C ASN A 86 2.48 12.76 -9.47
N GLY A 87 2.98 12.56 -8.24
CA GLY A 87 2.16 12.36 -7.05
C GLY A 87 1.38 11.05 -7.01
N LYS A 88 1.76 10.07 -7.82
CA LYS A 88 1.16 8.72 -7.86
C LYS A 88 2.22 7.66 -7.60
N VAL A 89 1.79 6.51 -7.09
CA VAL A 89 2.63 5.33 -6.91
C VAL A 89 2.15 4.20 -7.82
N ASN A 90 3.08 3.41 -8.29
CA ASN A 90 2.80 2.19 -9.03
C ASN A 90 3.78 1.08 -8.56
N PRO A 91 3.28 -0.05 -8.03
CA PRO A 91 1.87 -0.40 -7.82
C PRO A 91 1.18 0.50 -6.79
N SER A 92 -0.16 0.52 -6.77
CA SER A 92 -0.97 1.30 -5.84
C SER A 92 -1.98 0.40 -5.14
N GLY A 93 -1.75 0.11 -3.86
CA GLY A 93 -2.60 -0.72 -3.02
C GLY A 93 -2.69 -2.20 -3.43
N ALA A 94 -1.80 -2.68 -4.28
CA ALA A 94 -1.76 -4.08 -4.70
C ALA A 94 -1.41 -5.01 -3.52
N THR A 95 -1.93 -6.24 -3.55
CA THR A 95 -1.59 -7.26 -2.56
C THR A 95 -0.54 -8.22 -3.12
N ILE A 96 0.57 -8.38 -2.40
CA ILE A 96 1.65 -9.28 -2.75
C ILE A 96 1.75 -10.37 -1.68
N LYS A 97 1.66 -11.62 -2.12
CA LYS A 97 1.78 -12.79 -1.22
C LYS A 97 3.24 -13.20 -1.12
N VAL A 98 3.71 -13.39 0.10
CA VAL A 98 5.07 -13.78 0.43
C VAL A 98 5.00 -14.95 1.42
N LYS A 99 5.87 -15.93 1.28
CA LYS A 99 6.00 -17.01 2.27
C LYS A 99 6.92 -16.57 3.40
N ALA A 100 6.59 -16.97 4.62
CA ALA A 100 7.48 -16.69 5.76
C ALA A 100 8.89 -17.27 5.51
N GLY A 101 9.90 -16.45 5.75
CA GLY A 101 11.31 -16.77 5.50
C GLY A 101 11.83 -16.35 4.12
N GLN A 102 10.99 -15.97 3.19
CA GLN A 102 11.43 -15.44 1.89
C GLN A 102 12.10 -14.07 2.03
N THR A 103 13.05 -13.83 1.15
CA THR A 103 13.71 -12.54 0.99
C THR A 103 12.91 -11.66 0.04
N VAL A 104 12.62 -10.44 0.46
CA VAL A 104 11.92 -9.43 -0.33
C VAL A 104 12.90 -8.30 -0.65
N LEU A 105 12.96 -7.92 -1.91
CA LEU A 105 13.67 -6.74 -2.41
C LEU A 105 12.67 -5.73 -2.93
N VAL A 106 12.63 -4.56 -2.35
CA VAL A 106 11.84 -3.43 -2.85
C VAL A 106 12.78 -2.46 -3.53
N LYS A 107 12.51 -2.16 -4.80
CA LYS A 107 13.27 -1.22 -5.63
C LYS A 107 12.38 -0.05 -5.95
N VAL A 108 12.87 1.16 -5.77
CA VAL A 108 12.08 2.38 -5.93
C VAL A 108 12.80 3.37 -6.81
N ILE A 109 12.08 4.01 -7.70
CA ILE A 109 12.47 5.24 -8.38
C ILE A 109 11.41 6.31 -8.10
N SER A 110 11.83 7.50 -7.72
CA SER A 110 10.93 8.63 -7.40
C SER A 110 11.32 9.86 -8.19
N ASP A 111 10.33 10.68 -8.55
CA ASP A 111 10.55 12.02 -9.14
C ASP A 111 10.58 13.13 -8.08
N ALA A 112 10.34 12.80 -6.82
CA ALA A 112 10.32 13.72 -5.68
C ALA A 112 11.05 13.12 -4.46
N ASP A 113 11.45 13.99 -3.53
CA ASP A 113 11.92 13.56 -2.22
C ASP A 113 10.77 12.98 -1.41
N ASP A 114 10.90 11.72 -0.99
CA ASP A 114 9.93 11.02 -0.17
C ASP A 114 10.68 10.02 0.74
N GLU A 115 9.94 9.22 1.46
CA GLU A 115 10.44 8.13 2.28
C GLU A 115 9.49 6.95 2.15
N LEU A 116 10.00 5.78 1.77
CA LEU A 116 9.22 4.55 1.77
C LEU A 116 9.37 3.86 3.12
N HIS A 117 8.26 3.47 3.72
CA HIS A 117 8.23 2.73 4.98
C HIS A 117 7.54 1.38 4.81
N ILE A 118 8.13 0.34 5.41
CA ILE A 118 7.59 -1.01 5.45
C ILE A 118 7.16 -1.29 6.89
N HIS A 119 5.86 -1.17 7.14
CA HIS A 119 5.29 -1.37 8.47
C HIS A 119 5.59 -2.77 9.01
N GLY A 120 5.83 -2.84 10.31
CA GLY A 120 6.10 -4.07 11.04
C GLY A 120 7.53 -4.60 10.88
N TYR A 121 8.21 -4.28 9.78
CA TYR A 121 9.63 -4.60 9.60
C TYR A 121 10.55 -3.43 9.94
N ASP A 122 9.99 -2.26 10.23
CA ASP A 122 10.67 -1.00 10.56
C ASP A 122 11.81 -0.69 9.57
N LYS A 123 11.49 -0.84 8.29
CA LYS A 123 12.41 -0.52 7.19
C LYS A 123 11.99 0.77 6.55
N GLU A 124 12.89 1.72 6.58
CA GLU A 124 12.75 3.03 5.94
C GLU A 124 13.74 3.13 4.79
N LEU A 125 13.33 3.78 3.73
CA LEU A 125 14.12 4.00 2.53
C LEU A 125 13.93 5.43 2.04
N GLU A 126 14.97 6.23 2.19
CA GLU A 126 15.02 7.60 1.68
C GLU A 126 14.97 7.61 0.15
N LEU A 127 14.06 8.40 -0.40
CA LEU A 127 13.89 8.57 -1.83
C LEU A 127 14.35 9.96 -2.25
N SER A 128 15.19 10.02 -3.29
CA SER A 128 15.62 11.28 -3.89
C SER A 128 15.24 11.31 -5.38
N PRO A 129 14.89 12.47 -5.94
CA PRO A 129 14.46 12.59 -7.32
C PRO A 129 15.46 11.99 -8.31
N GLY A 130 14.96 11.07 -9.14
CA GLY A 130 15.73 10.42 -10.21
C GLY A 130 16.81 9.43 -9.74
N LYS A 131 16.92 9.17 -8.44
CA LYS A 131 17.89 8.21 -7.91
C LYS A 131 17.18 6.89 -7.58
N PRO A 132 17.63 5.76 -8.13
CA PRO A 132 17.18 4.45 -7.70
C PRO A 132 17.57 4.19 -6.25
N ALA A 133 16.64 3.65 -5.48
CA ALA A 133 16.86 3.22 -4.11
C ALA A 133 16.32 1.79 -3.93
N SER A 134 16.89 1.02 -3.02
CA SER A 134 16.43 -0.34 -2.73
C SER A 134 16.59 -0.71 -1.27
N VAL A 135 15.70 -1.56 -0.79
CA VAL A 135 15.79 -2.16 0.55
C VAL A 135 15.46 -3.64 0.46
N LYS A 136 16.28 -4.45 1.12
CA LYS A 136 16.15 -5.90 1.18
C LYS A 136 15.92 -6.35 2.61
N PHE A 137 14.97 -7.26 2.81
CA PHE A 137 14.68 -7.82 4.13
C PHE A 137 14.13 -9.24 4.02
N THR A 138 14.13 -9.96 5.14
CA THR A 138 13.52 -11.30 5.23
C THR A 138 12.11 -11.17 5.83
N ALA A 139 11.11 -11.70 5.15
CA ALA A 139 9.73 -11.71 5.60
C ALA A 139 9.53 -12.82 6.65
N ASN A 140 9.99 -12.58 7.87
CA ASN A 140 10.00 -13.58 8.97
C ASN A 140 8.77 -13.50 9.90
N MET A 141 7.90 -12.52 9.73
CA MET A 141 6.68 -12.36 10.52
C MET A 141 5.46 -12.64 9.65
N LYS A 142 4.54 -13.50 10.12
CA LYS A 142 3.25 -13.75 9.46
C LYS A 142 2.29 -12.61 9.72
N GLY A 143 1.52 -12.23 8.70
CA GLY A 143 0.56 -11.15 8.81
C GLY A 143 0.39 -10.36 7.52
N THR A 144 -0.30 -9.23 7.64
CA THR A 144 -0.42 -8.25 6.55
C THR A 144 0.29 -6.98 6.95
N PHE A 145 1.21 -6.54 6.11
CA PHE A 145 2.06 -5.38 6.35
C PHE A 145 1.89 -4.38 5.20
N GLU A 146 1.73 -3.13 5.54
CA GLU A 146 1.60 -2.06 4.54
C GLU A 146 2.99 -1.52 4.19
N VAL A 147 3.16 -1.23 2.90
CA VAL A 147 4.31 -0.50 2.37
C VAL A 147 3.77 0.80 1.81
N GLU A 148 4.23 1.91 2.35
CA GLU A 148 3.69 3.23 2.01
C GLU A 148 4.80 4.29 1.92
N THR A 149 4.45 5.41 1.31
CA THR A 149 5.30 6.60 1.30
C THR A 149 4.84 7.56 2.39
N HIS A 150 5.77 8.08 3.21
CA HIS A 150 5.44 8.91 4.36
C HIS A 150 5.07 10.35 4.00
N LYS A 151 5.87 11.02 3.17
CA LYS A 151 5.61 12.43 2.84
C LYS A 151 4.38 12.60 1.95
N SER A 152 4.22 11.71 0.97
CA SER A 152 3.07 11.76 0.07
C SER A 152 1.86 10.93 0.54
N GLY A 153 2.01 10.09 1.57
CA GLY A 153 0.92 9.32 2.19
C GLY A 153 0.26 8.32 1.23
N LYS A 154 1.05 7.61 0.41
CA LYS A 154 0.53 6.69 -0.60
C LYS A 154 0.77 5.24 -0.19
N LEU A 155 -0.29 4.45 -0.19
CA LEU A 155 -0.18 3.00 -0.06
C LEU A 155 0.34 2.40 -1.36
N VAL A 156 1.53 1.79 -1.29
CA VAL A 156 2.20 1.16 -2.43
C VAL A 156 1.70 -0.27 -2.58
N VAL A 157 1.92 -1.12 -1.57
CA VAL A 157 1.45 -2.51 -1.56
C VAL A 157 1.07 -2.96 -0.14
N LYS A 158 0.30 -4.06 -0.08
CA LYS A 158 0.09 -4.85 1.14
C LYS A 158 0.83 -6.18 0.98
N LEU A 159 1.79 -6.43 1.86
CA LEU A 159 2.50 -7.71 1.93
C LEU A 159 1.70 -8.66 2.80
N VAL A 160 1.24 -9.78 2.24
CA VAL A 160 0.58 -10.86 2.98
C VAL A 160 1.57 -12.00 3.15
N VAL A 161 2.10 -12.12 4.37
CA VAL A 161 3.09 -13.16 4.73
C VAL A 161 2.39 -14.33 5.41
N SER A 162 2.56 -15.53 4.86
CA SER A 162 1.85 -16.75 5.28
C SER A 162 2.78 -17.93 5.60
#